data_bf8bc69e0b0087ed322d4c4280611cc7
#
_entry.id   bf8bc69e0b0087ed322d4c4280611cc7
#
_cell.length_a   1.000
_cell.length_b   1.000
_cell.length_c   1.000
_cell.angle_alpha   90.00
_cell.angle_beta   90.00
_cell.angle_gamma   90.00
#
_symmetry.space_group_name_H-M   'P 1'
#
loop_
_entity.id
_entity.type
_entity.pdbx_description
1 polymer ?
#
loop_
_entity_poly.entity_id
_entity_poly.type
_entity_poly.pdbx_seq_one_letter_code
_entity_poly.pdbx_strand_id
1 'polypeptide(L)'
;MFCNPPYGRHIQDWVRKGYEESQKPDTLVVMLIPARTDTSYFHDYIFGRKAAEVRFLRGRIKFTDEDGNAKDSAPFPSAVIVWRSPDTALSVRDMVLELIKGKAMTANEIAAELADRGQKVSRSDVGPILTKAQAAGKARNAGKRACSVTGRSAIVWTA
;
A
#
# COMPACT_ATOMS: atom_id res chain seq x y z
N MET A 1 -10.63 2.72 -8.81
CA MET A 1 -11.70 1.96 -9.52
C MET A 1 -12.01 0.69 -8.73
N PHE A 2 -13.30 0.34 -8.57
CA PHE A 2 -13.72 -0.97 -8.05
C PHE A 2 -14.31 -1.80 -9.20
N CYS A 3 -13.99 -3.10 -9.24
CA CYS A 3 -14.50 -4.04 -10.25
C CYS A 3 -14.88 -5.37 -9.59
N ASN A 4 -16.11 -5.82 -9.85
CA ASN A 4 -16.55 -7.19 -9.60
C ASN A 4 -16.84 -7.81 -10.97
N PRO A 5 -15.85 -8.47 -11.60
CA PRO A 5 -15.99 -8.98 -12.96
C PRO A 5 -16.94 -10.18 -13.01
N PRO A 6 -17.52 -10.51 -14.16
CA PRO A 6 -18.25 -11.75 -14.32
C PRO A 6 -17.31 -12.95 -14.12
N TYR A 7 -17.71 -13.88 -13.25
CA TYR A 7 -16.91 -15.07 -12.95
C TYR A 7 -17.17 -16.16 -13.99
N GLY A 8 -16.21 -16.41 -14.85
CA GLY A 8 -16.35 -17.37 -15.92
C GLY A 8 -15.06 -17.54 -16.70
N ARG A 9 -15.19 -18.01 -17.94
CA ARG A 9 -14.06 -18.33 -18.82
C ARG A 9 -13.11 -17.15 -19.06
N HIS A 10 -13.61 -15.92 -19.03
CA HIS A 10 -12.86 -14.71 -19.34
C HIS A 10 -12.36 -13.95 -18.10
N ILE A 11 -12.44 -14.52 -16.91
CA ILE A 11 -11.99 -13.85 -15.69
C ILE A 11 -10.51 -13.43 -15.76
N GLN A 12 -9.68 -14.23 -16.42
CA GLN A 12 -8.26 -13.91 -16.60
C GLN A 12 -8.03 -12.61 -17.38
N ASP A 13 -8.88 -12.30 -18.36
CA ASP A 13 -8.76 -11.07 -19.15
C ASP A 13 -9.10 -9.84 -18.30
N TRP A 14 -10.09 -9.97 -17.41
CA TRP A 14 -10.44 -8.94 -16.43
C TRP A 14 -9.31 -8.68 -15.43
N VAL A 15 -8.71 -9.76 -14.90
CA VAL A 15 -7.59 -9.66 -13.94
C VAL A 15 -6.38 -9.02 -14.61
N ARG A 16 -6.02 -9.46 -15.82
CA ARG A 16 -4.96 -8.85 -16.61
C ARG A 16 -5.22 -7.37 -16.85
N LYS A 17 -6.43 -7.01 -17.31
CA LYS A 17 -6.80 -5.62 -17.56
C LYS A 17 -6.74 -4.77 -16.29
N GLY A 18 -7.20 -5.29 -15.16
CA GLY A 18 -7.09 -4.60 -13.87
C GLY A 18 -5.64 -4.32 -13.46
N TYR A 19 -4.76 -5.29 -13.65
CA TYR A 19 -3.34 -5.13 -13.42
C TYR A 19 -2.72 -4.07 -14.36
N GLU A 20 -2.97 -4.17 -15.67
CA GLU A 20 -2.47 -3.20 -16.67
C GLU A 20 -2.94 -1.77 -16.38
N GLU A 21 -4.23 -1.60 -16.05
CA GLU A 21 -4.78 -0.29 -15.69
C GLU A 21 -4.13 0.27 -14.42
N SER A 22 -3.80 -0.58 -13.46
CA SER A 22 -3.14 -0.15 -12.22
C SER A 22 -1.72 0.37 -12.42
N GLN A 23 -1.10 0.09 -13.57
CA GLN A 23 0.25 0.61 -13.89
C GLN A 23 0.22 2.08 -14.34
N LYS A 24 -0.96 2.64 -14.62
CA LYS A 24 -1.10 4.05 -14.97
C LYS A 24 -0.90 4.94 -13.74
N PRO A 25 -0.32 6.15 -13.88
CA PRO A 25 -0.14 7.08 -12.77
C PRO A 25 -1.43 7.30 -11.96
N ASP A 26 -1.29 7.47 -10.67
CA ASP A 26 -2.37 7.78 -9.72
C ASP A 26 -3.57 6.81 -9.76
N THR A 27 -3.33 5.58 -10.20
CA THR A 27 -4.40 4.60 -10.35
C THR A 27 -4.41 3.59 -9.20
N LEU A 28 -5.59 3.42 -8.61
CA LEU A 28 -5.91 2.36 -7.65
C LEU A 28 -7.01 1.49 -8.25
N VAL A 29 -6.74 0.19 -8.38
CA VAL A 29 -7.71 -0.81 -8.80
C VAL A 29 -7.98 -1.76 -7.66
N VAL A 30 -9.25 -1.93 -7.32
CA VAL A 30 -9.74 -2.90 -6.33
C VAL A 30 -10.66 -3.88 -7.05
N MET A 31 -10.36 -5.16 -6.96
CA MET A 31 -11.13 -6.20 -7.64
C MET A 31 -11.56 -7.30 -6.68
N LEU A 32 -12.83 -7.70 -6.77
CA LEU A 32 -13.37 -8.85 -6.05
C LEU A 32 -13.40 -10.05 -6.99
N ILE A 33 -12.72 -11.13 -6.63
CA ILE A 33 -12.61 -12.34 -7.48
C ILE A 33 -12.71 -13.62 -6.65
N PRO A 34 -12.99 -14.77 -7.28
CA PRO A 34 -12.79 -16.09 -6.68
C PRO A 34 -11.32 -16.28 -6.28
N ALA A 35 -11.09 -16.76 -5.05
CA ALA A 35 -9.75 -17.01 -4.53
C ALA A 35 -9.17 -18.33 -5.07
N ARG A 36 -8.98 -18.41 -6.38
CA ARG A 36 -8.38 -19.56 -7.08
C ARG A 36 -6.87 -19.35 -7.21
N THR A 37 -6.15 -19.73 -6.18
CA THR A 37 -4.70 -19.48 -6.06
C THR A 37 -3.84 -20.36 -6.96
N ASP A 38 -4.40 -21.39 -7.57
CA ASP A 38 -3.78 -22.34 -8.49
C ASP A 38 -3.81 -21.91 -9.97
N THR A 39 -4.46 -20.79 -10.26
CA THR A 39 -4.66 -20.32 -11.65
C THR A 39 -3.47 -19.50 -12.15
N SER A 40 -3.24 -19.55 -13.49
CA SER A 40 -2.19 -18.76 -14.14
C SER A 40 -2.36 -17.26 -13.85
N TYR A 41 -3.57 -16.73 -13.98
CA TYR A 41 -3.81 -15.29 -13.74
C TYR A 41 -3.48 -14.87 -12.30
N PHE A 42 -3.63 -15.77 -11.29
CA PHE A 42 -3.25 -15.47 -9.91
C PHE A 42 -1.74 -15.33 -9.79
N HIS A 43 -0.97 -16.23 -10.38
CA HIS A 43 0.49 -16.20 -10.39
C HIS A 43 1.06 -15.07 -11.26
N ASP A 44 0.43 -14.79 -12.41
CA ASP A 44 0.92 -13.81 -13.37
C ASP A 44 0.70 -12.36 -12.94
N TYR A 45 -0.44 -12.07 -12.26
CA TYR A 45 -0.86 -10.69 -12.01
C TYR A 45 -1.09 -10.35 -10.53
N ILE A 46 -1.12 -11.33 -9.61
CA ILE A 46 -1.47 -11.11 -8.21
C ILE A 46 -0.33 -11.52 -7.29
N PHE A 47 0.13 -12.76 -7.39
CA PHE A 47 1.17 -13.32 -6.53
C PHE A 47 2.53 -12.65 -6.76
N GLY A 48 3.45 -12.78 -5.80
CA GLY A 48 4.84 -12.31 -5.96
C GLY A 48 5.00 -10.79 -5.97
N ARG A 49 4.19 -10.07 -5.21
CA ARG A 49 4.21 -8.59 -5.07
C ARG A 49 3.65 -7.81 -6.27
N LYS A 50 2.98 -8.46 -7.19
CA LYS A 50 2.30 -7.77 -8.29
C LYS A 50 1.07 -7.02 -7.80
N ALA A 51 0.32 -7.59 -6.84
CA ALA A 51 -0.71 -6.86 -6.11
C ALA A 51 -0.11 -6.15 -4.90
N ALA A 52 -0.60 -4.95 -4.59
CA ALA A 52 -0.24 -4.23 -3.38
C ALA A 52 -0.79 -4.92 -2.13
N GLU A 53 -1.98 -5.53 -2.25
CA GLU A 53 -2.64 -6.22 -1.16
C GLU A 53 -3.56 -7.32 -1.69
N VAL A 54 -3.61 -8.45 -0.98
CA VAL A 54 -4.55 -9.55 -1.20
C VAL A 54 -5.26 -9.84 0.12
N ARG A 55 -6.58 -9.66 0.16
CA ARG A 55 -7.42 -9.97 1.32
C ARG A 55 -8.32 -11.14 1.03
N PHE A 56 -8.07 -12.28 1.68
CA PHE A 56 -9.00 -13.40 1.65
C PHE A 56 -10.18 -13.15 2.57
N LEU A 57 -11.39 -13.32 2.03
CA LEU A 57 -12.60 -13.09 2.80
C LEU A 57 -12.98 -14.36 3.59
N ARG A 58 -13.29 -14.17 4.86
CA ARG A 58 -13.76 -15.28 5.72
C ARG A 58 -15.19 -15.67 5.33
N GLY A 59 -15.41 -16.94 5.09
CA GLY A 59 -16.72 -17.47 4.70
C GLY A 59 -17.03 -17.28 3.21
N ARG A 60 -18.31 -17.43 2.87
CA ARG A 60 -18.83 -17.29 1.49
C ARG A 60 -19.61 -16.01 1.36
N ILE A 61 -19.33 -15.26 0.30
CA ILE A 61 -20.10 -14.04 0.00
C ILE A 61 -21.52 -14.47 -0.45
N LYS A 62 -22.49 -13.74 0.02
CA LYS A 62 -23.86 -13.77 -0.51
C LYS A 62 -24.06 -12.53 -1.36
N PHE A 63 -24.41 -12.73 -2.61
CA PHE A 63 -24.79 -11.64 -3.49
C PHE A 63 -26.28 -11.33 -3.30
N THR A 64 -26.68 -10.11 -3.54
CA THR A 64 -28.07 -9.69 -3.63
C THR A 64 -28.47 -9.47 -5.08
N ASP A 65 -29.73 -9.63 -5.40
CA ASP A 65 -30.30 -9.17 -6.66
C ASP A 65 -30.54 -7.65 -6.64
N GLU A 66 -31.12 -7.14 -7.73
CA GLU A 66 -31.44 -5.70 -7.88
C GLU A 66 -32.47 -5.22 -6.85
N ASP A 67 -33.32 -6.13 -6.34
CA ASP A 67 -34.33 -5.85 -5.32
C ASP A 67 -33.80 -5.98 -3.88
N GLY A 68 -32.53 -6.35 -3.72
CA GLY A 68 -31.86 -6.51 -2.43
C GLY A 68 -32.07 -7.87 -1.76
N ASN A 69 -32.70 -8.84 -2.43
CA ASN A 69 -32.90 -10.17 -1.87
C ASN A 69 -31.59 -10.98 -1.93
N ALA A 70 -31.26 -11.65 -0.84
CA ALA A 70 -30.07 -12.47 -0.77
C ALA A 70 -30.20 -13.69 -1.71
N LYS A 71 -29.20 -13.86 -2.61
CA LYS A 71 -29.00 -15.07 -3.40
C LYS A 71 -28.19 -16.10 -2.61
N ASP A 72 -28.08 -17.30 -3.17
CA ASP A 72 -27.26 -18.36 -2.61
C ASP A 72 -25.81 -17.91 -2.41
N SER A 73 -25.16 -18.49 -1.42
CA SER A 73 -23.74 -18.23 -1.16
C SER A 73 -22.88 -18.62 -2.35
N ALA A 74 -21.86 -17.82 -2.65
CA ALA A 74 -20.88 -18.14 -3.69
C ALA A 74 -20.31 -19.55 -3.48
N PRO A 75 -20.21 -20.39 -4.54
CA PRO A 75 -19.72 -21.77 -4.41
C PRO A 75 -18.20 -21.86 -4.12
N PHE A 76 -17.50 -20.74 -4.13
CA PHE A 76 -16.05 -20.64 -3.94
C PHE A 76 -15.69 -19.56 -2.92
N PRO A 77 -14.49 -19.64 -2.29
CA PRO A 77 -13.95 -18.55 -1.49
C PRO A 77 -13.67 -17.33 -2.37
N SER A 78 -13.66 -16.16 -1.77
CA SER A 78 -13.42 -14.90 -2.48
C SER A 78 -12.23 -14.15 -1.90
N ALA A 79 -11.58 -13.36 -2.75
CA ALA A 79 -10.51 -12.47 -2.37
C ALA A 79 -10.73 -11.08 -2.96
N VAL A 80 -10.33 -10.07 -2.19
CA VAL A 80 -10.19 -8.69 -2.68
C VAL A 80 -8.75 -8.47 -3.04
N ILE A 81 -8.51 -8.08 -4.28
CA ILE A 81 -7.20 -7.77 -4.83
C ILE A 81 -7.10 -6.26 -4.97
N VAL A 82 -6.01 -5.69 -4.49
CA VAL A 82 -5.72 -4.27 -4.60
C VAL A 82 -4.41 -4.11 -5.38
N TRP A 83 -4.47 -3.44 -6.50
CA TRP A 83 -3.29 -2.96 -7.22
C TRP A 83 -3.20 -1.45 -7.10
N ARG A 84 -1.98 -0.97 -6.89
CA ARG A 84 -1.66 0.46 -6.86
C ARG A 84 -0.63 0.75 -7.93
N SER A 85 -0.72 1.90 -8.57
CA SER A 85 0.36 2.33 -9.45
C SER A 85 1.67 2.46 -8.66
N PRO A 86 2.81 2.23 -9.30
CA PRO A 86 4.11 2.46 -8.67
C PRO A 86 4.25 3.90 -8.12
N ASP A 87 3.62 4.86 -8.77
CA ASP A 87 3.61 6.27 -8.36
C ASP A 87 2.65 6.55 -7.17
N THR A 88 1.70 5.64 -6.91
CA THR A 88 0.78 5.71 -5.75
C THR A 88 1.34 4.95 -4.53
N ALA A 89 2.46 4.24 -4.67
CA ALA A 89 3.24 3.84 -3.51
C ALA A 89 3.62 5.13 -2.78
N LEU A 90 3.30 5.22 -1.48
CA LEU A 90 3.67 6.37 -0.66
C LEU A 90 5.12 6.73 -0.98
N SER A 91 5.34 7.92 -1.52
CA SER A 91 6.70 8.35 -1.81
C SER A 91 7.51 8.29 -0.51
N VAL A 92 8.81 8.09 -0.60
CA VAL A 92 9.67 8.14 0.60
C VAL A 92 9.38 9.40 1.41
N ARG A 93 9.06 10.51 0.73
CA ARG A 93 8.64 11.75 1.36
C ARG A 93 7.36 11.59 2.20
N ASP A 94 6.35 10.94 1.66
CA ASP A 94 5.07 10.79 2.35
C ASP A 94 5.20 9.81 3.52
N MET A 95 6.00 8.76 3.36
CA MET A 95 6.35 7.84 4.45
C MET A 95 7.12 8.54 5.58
N VAL A 96 8.07 9.42 5.26
CA VAL A 96 8.79 10.25 6.25
C VAL A 96 7.84 11.16 7.01
N LEU A 97 6.93 11.83 6.30
CA LEU A 97 5.95 12.73 6.91
C LEU A 97 4.95 11.99 7.79
N GLU A 98 4.54 10.80 7.38
CA GLU A 98 3.64 9.96 8.17
C GLU A 98 4.29 9.49 9.48
N LEU A 99 5.56 9.10 9.44
CA LEU A 99 6.31 8.67 10.63
C LEU A 99 6.43 9.75 11.70
N ILE A 100 6.56 11.01 11.30
CA ILE A 100 6.70 12.13 12.24
C ILE A 100 5.37 12.71 12.75
N LYS A 101 4.22 12.31 12.20
CA LYS A 101 2.90 12.80 12.65
C LYS A 101 2.55 12.44 14.09
N GLY A 102 2.99 11.33 14.57
CA GLY A 102 2.65 10.85 15.91
C GLY A 102 3.83 10.68 16.84
N LYS A 103 5.07 10.91 16.35
CA LYS A 103 6.28 10.57 17.07
C LYS A 103 7.43 11.51 16.69
N ALA A 104 8.10 12.05 17.72
CA ALA A 104 9.30 12.85 17.50
C ALA A 104 10.51 11.95 17.17
N MET A 105 11.06 12.06 15.97
CA MET A 105 12.12 11.16 15.46
C MET A 105 13.31 11.93 14.87
N THR A 106 14.50 11.35 14.98
CA THR A 106 15.69 11.83 14.27
C THR A 106 15.73 11.26 12.83
N ALA A 107 16.48 11.89 11.93
CA ALA A 107 16.62 11.41 10.55
C ALA A 107 17.21 9.99 10.47
N ASN A 108 18.09 9.60 11.42
CA ASN A 108 18.62 8.23 11.47
C ASN A 108 17.55 7.22 11.91
N GLU A 109 16.70 7.56 12.87
CA GLU A 109 15.60 6.71 13.34
C GLU A 109 14.55 6.53 12.24
N ILE A 110 14.22 7.58 11.49
CA ILE A 110 13.33 7.51 10.34
C ILE A 110 13.92 6.60 9.26
N ALA A 111 15.22 6.74 8.94
CA ALA A 111 15.86 5.89 7.96
C ALA A 111 15.89 4.42 8.38
N ALA A 112 16.15 4.12 9.66
CA ALA A 112 16.10 2.75 10.20
C ALA A 112 14.68 2.16 10.11
N GLU A 113 13.66 2.90 10.53
CA GLU A 113 12.26 2.47 10.45
C GLU A 113 11.81 2.20 9.02
N LEU A 114 12.25 3.03 8.05
CA LEU A 114 11.95 2.83 6.64
C LEU A 114 12.71 1.61 6.06
N ALA A 115 13.93 1.35 6.52
CA ALA A 115 14.69 0.17 6.13
C ALA A 115 14.03 -1.12 6.63
N ASP A 116 13.52 -1.13 7.87
CA ASP A 116 12.76 -2.26 8.43
C ASP A 116 11.47 -2.53 7.65
N ARG A 117 10.89 -1.50 7.03
CA ARG A 117 9.74 -1.62 6.09
C ARG A 117 10.15 -1.98 4.65
N GLY A 118 11.40 -2.33 4.44
CA GLY A 118 11.94 -2.78 3.15
C GLY A 118 12.28 -1.66 2.17
N GLN A 119 12.35 -0.40 2.63
CA GLN A 119 12.75 0.74 1.80
C GLN A 119 14.27 0.94 1.86
N LYS A 120 14.91 1.05 0.70
CA LYS A 120 16.35 1.37 0.62
C LYS A 120 16.58 2.88 0.79
N VAL A 121 16.50 3.36 2.02
CA VAL A 121 16.60 4.79 2.35
C VAL A 121 17.67 5.01 3.40
N SER A 122 18.52 5.99 3.17
CA SER A 122 19.58 6.42 4.09
C SER A 122 19.21 7.74 4.78
N ARG A 123 19.99 8.11 5.82
CA ARG A 123 19.87 9.43 6.45
C ARG A 123 20.04 10.58 5.45
N SER A 124 20.92 10.43 4.46
CA SER A 124 21.17 11.45 3.43
C SER A 124 19.94 11.70 2.55
N ASP A 125 19.07 10.72 2.38
CA ASP A 125 17.82 10.86 1.63
C ASP A 125 16.72 11.51 2.48
N VAL A 126 16.69 11.20 3.78
CA VAL A 126 15.69 11.71 4.72
C VAL A 126 15.91 13.17 5.06
N GLY A 127 17.17 13.60 5.26
CA GLY A 127 17.52 14.97 5.67
C GLY A 127 16.93 16.06 4.77
N PRO A 128 17.15 16.03 3.45
CA PRO A 128 16.58 17.02 2.52
C PRO A 128 15.04 17.03 2.51
N ILE A 129 14.41 15.87 2.71
CA ILE A 129 12.94 15.78 2.80
C ILE A 129 12.41 16.56 4.00
N LEU A 130 13.03 16.36 5.18
CA LEU A 130 12.63 17.04 6.41
C LEU A 130 12.86 18.56 6.32
N THR A 131 13.96 18.99 5.72
CA THR A 131 14.25 20.42 5.50
C THR A 131 13.21 21.08 4.58
N LYS A 132 12.86 20.40 3.46
CA LYS A 132 11.80 20.87 2.56
C LYS A 132 10.42 20.85 3.22
N ALA A 133 10.15 19.85 4.04
CA ALA A 133 8.90 19.75 4.79
C ALA A 133 8.78 20.85 5.85
N GLN A 134 9.87 21.22 6.50
CA GLN A 134 9.91 22.37 7.43
C GLN A 134 9.62 23.68 6.70
N ALA A 135 10.24 23.93 5.56
CA ALA A 135 9.96 25.11 4.75
C ALA A 135 8.50 25.19 4.29
N ALA A 136 7.84 24.04 4.11
CA ALA A 136 6.42 23.93 3.76
C ALA A 136 5.47 23.90 4.98
N GLY A 137 5.96 24.09 6.21
CA GLY A 137 5.16 24.04 7.43
C GLY A 137 4.60 22.66 7.80
N LYS A 138 5.10 21.59 7.17
CA LYS A 138 4.67 20.19 7.38
C LYS A 138 5.53 19.40 8.38
N ALA A 139 6.63 19.98 8.85
CA ALA A 139 7.49 19.42 9.86
C ALA A 139 8.10 20.53 10.72
N ARG A 140 8.43 20.23 11.97
CA ARG A 140 9.06 21.16 12.93
C ARG A 140 10.31 20.54 13.54
N ASN A 141 11.30 21.38 13.80
CA ASN A 141 12.46 21.02 14.59
C ASN A 141 12.07 21.09 16.08
N ALA A 142 12.04 19.97 16.75
CA ALA A 142 11.67 19.85 18.17
C ALA A 142 12.89 19.85 19.11
N GLY A 143 14.06 20.34 18.65
CA GLY A 143 15.29 20.38 19.42
C GLY A 143 16.27 19.26 19.08
N LYS A 144 17.16 18.95 20.02
CA LYS A 144 18.17 17.88 19.87
C LYS A 144 18.07 16.88 21.01
N ARG A 145 18.25 15.61 20.73
CA ARG A 145 18.42 14.54 21.72
C ARG A 145 19.42 13.49 21.22
N ALA A 146 19.82 12.59 22.09
CA ALA A 146 20.59 11.41 21.66
C ALA A 146 19.73 10.54 20.73
N CYS A 147 20.27 10.20 19.57
CA CYS A 147 19.62 9.31 18.61
C CYS A 147 19.71 7.86 19.10
N SER A 148 18.59 7.15 19.16
CA SER A 148 18.54 5.74 19.60
C SER A 148 19.36 4.78 18.74
N VAL A 149 19.58 5.13 17.45
CA VAL A 149 20.33 4.32 16.50
C VAL A 149 21.84 4.55 16.59
N THR A 150 22.27 5.81 16.82
CA THR A 150 23.70 6.19 16.73
C THR A 150 24.31 6.63 18.05
N GLY A 151 23.52 6.88 19.09
CA GLY A 151 23.93 7.44 20.37
C GLY A 151 24.38 8.91 20.32
N ARG A 152 24.53 9.50 19.13
CA ARG A 152 24.99 10.89 18.95
C ARG A 152 23.84 11.87 19.02
N SER A 153 24.14 13.12 19.46
CA SER A 153 23.16 14.21 19.46
C SER A 153 22.68 14.51 18.04
N ALA A 154 21.38 14.49 17.82
CA ALA A 154 20.77 14.73 16.52
C ALA A 154 19.49 15.56 16.65
N ILE A 155 19.16 16.30 15.58
CA ILE A 155 17.91 17.08 15.48
C ILE A 155 16.72 16.12 15.46
N VAL A 156 15.72 16.45 16.26
CA VAL A 156 14.44 15.74 16.34
C VAL A 156 13.39 16.46 15.51
N TRP A 157 12.62 15.71 14.78
CA TRP A 157 11.58 16.21 13.89
C TRP A 157 10.21 15.69 14.32
N THR A 158 9.19 16.55 14.20
CA THR A 158 7.78 16.23 14.39
C THR A 158 6.94 16.96 13.35
N ALA A 159 5.71 16.51 13.14
CA ALA A 159 4.76 17.18 12.27
C ALA A 159 4.14 18.40 12.95
#